data_014144fddf5e0676d1e5593e5195ae10
#
_entry.id   014144fddf5e0676d1e5593e5195ae10
#
_cell.length_a   1.000
_cell.length_b   1.000
_cell.length_c   1.000
_cell.angle_alpha   90.00
_cell.angle_beta   90.00
_cell.angle_gamma   90.00
#
_symmetry.space_group_name_H-M   'P 1'
#
loop_
_entity.id
_entity.type
_entity.pdbx_description
1 polymer ?
#
loop_
_entity_poly.entity_id
_entity_poly.type
_entity_poly.pdbx_seq_one_letter_code
_entity_poly.pdbx_strand_id
1 'polypeptide(L)'
;MTHNSSNKKTIHIVVAALSIAAIATALLVYRSYFITGYDGNEAKWIYIGDKMTSDSIGQILGSELGATGKKAATIWSLAGGDASRAHGAYRIEPGMSAAKIYRKISRGAQTPVKLTFNNVRTVNQLAGLVGRRLETDSAAFLSACDSILPEKGFKKQQYAAAFLPDSYEFYWTASPEKVVTTLCGYRDRFWNDERRAKASGLGLSPVQVAIIASIAEEETNDRAERGTVGRLYLNRVKKGMKLQADPTVKFAVGDFSLRRITGKHLAIQSPYNTYQNAGLPPGPIRIADRETINAILDSKPHPYLYMCAKEDFSGRHNFAVTYAEHQQNAARYHRALNSRNIK
;
A
#
# COMPACT_ATOMS: atom_id res chain seq x y z
N MET A 1 59.19 -66.14 -0.20
CA MET A 1 58.23 -65.36 0.72
C MET A 1 58.08 -63.88 0.35
N THR A 2 58.48 -63.41 -0.82
CA THR A 2 58.50 -61.95 -1.20
C THR A 2 57.27 -61.46 -1.99
N HIS A 3 56.39 -62.32 -2.48
CA HIS A 3 55.27 -61.96 -3.36
C HIS A 3 54.03 -61.40 -2.57
N ASN A 4 53.91 -61.74 -1.26
CA ASN A 4 52.73 -61.33 -0.45
C ASN A 4 52.85 -59.91 0.15
N SER A 5 54.06 -59.34 0.29
CA SER A 5 54.32 -58.01 0.81
C SER A 5 54.06 -56.91 -0.23
N SER A 6 54.29 -57.14 -1.52
CA SER A 6 54.04 -56.19 -2.60
C SER A 6 52.53 -55.94 -2.80
N ASN A 7 51.70 -57.01 -2.78
CA ASN A 7 50.28 -56.91 -2.95
C ASN A 7 49.59 -56.14 -1.79
N LYS A 8 50.05 -56.31 -0.53
CA LYS A 8 49.55 -55.57 0.62
C LYS A 8 49.84 -54.07 0.50
N LYS A 9 51.06 -53.68 0.07
CA LYS A 9 51.40 -52.26 -0.15
C LYS A 9 50.53 -51.63 -1.23
N THR A 10 50.34 -52.34 -2.35
CA THR A 10 49.47 -51.88 -3.44
C THR A 10 48.01 -51.71 -2.98
N ILE A 11 47.48 -52.63 -2.20
CA ILE A 11 46.13 -52.53 -1.63
C ILE A 11 46.01 -51.28 -0.71
N HIS A 12 46.99 -51.04 0.18
CA HIS A 12 46.96 -49.84 1.03
C HIS A 12 47.03 -48.54 0.23
N ILE A 13 47.81 -48.46 -0.83
CA ILE A 13 47.89 -47.30 -1.73
C ILE A 13 46.55 -47.05 -2.42
N VAL A 14 45.92 -48.10 -2.94
CA VAL A 14 44.61 -48.02 -3.61
C VAL A 14 43.52 -47.57 -2.63
N VAL A 15 43.49 -48.13 -1.42
CA VAL A 15 42.54 -47.74 -0.37
C VAL A 15 42.74 -46.29 0.04
N ALA A 16 44.02 -45.85 0.23
CA ALA A 16 44.32 -44.48 0.54
C ALA A 16 43.88 -43.51 -0.58
N ALA A 17 44.14 -43.84 -1.84
CA ALA A 17 43.72 -43.06 -2.99
C ALA A 17 42.18 -42.95 -3.09
N LEU A 18 41.47 -44.06 -2.90
CA LEU A 18 39.98 -44.05 -2.85
C LEU A 18 39.42 -43.22 -1.68
N SER A 19 40.05 -43.29 -0.51
CA SER A 19 39.67 -42.50 0.64
C SER A 19 39.87 -41.00 0.41
N ILE A 20 41.00 -40.61 -0.19
CA ILE A 20 41.26 -39.20 -0.56
C ILE A 20 40.25 -38.72 -1.60
N ALA A 21 39.96 -39.52 -2.61
CA ALA A 21 38.96 -39.19 -3.63
C ALA A 21 37.55 -39.03 -3.03
N ALA A 22 37.16 -39.91 -2.11
CA ALA A 22 35.88 -39.81 -1.39
C ALA A 22 35.80 -38.56 -0.55
N ILE A 23 36.86 -38.22 0.21
CA ILE A 23 36.92 -36.97 1.01
C ILE A 23 36.85 -35.75 0.10
N ALA A 24 37.60 -35.71 -0.99
CA ALA A 24 37.56 -34.61 -1.96
C ALA A 24 36.16 -34.42 -2.57
N THR A 25 35.50 -35.51 -2.93
CA THR A 25 34.13 -35.50 -3.44
C THR A 25 33.17 -34.99 -2.39
N ALA A 26 33.26 -35.45 -1.16
CA ALA A 26 32.42 -34.98 -0.03
C ALA A 26 32.61 -33.47 0.21
N LEU A 27 33.84 -32.97 0.17
CA LEU A 27 34.14 -31.54 0.31
C LEU A 27 33.56 -30.71 -0.84
N LEU A 28 33.63 -31.20 -2.08
CA LEU A 28 33.03 -30.53 -3.25
C LEU A 28 31.52 -30.49 -3.14
N VAL A 29 30.87 -31.57 -2.74
CA VAL A 29 29.43 -31.62 -2.48
C VAL A 29 29.06 -30.67 -1.35
N TYR A 30 29.77 -30.72 -0.22
CA TYR A 30 29.54 -29.81 0.88
C TYR A 30 29.64 -28.35 0.44
N ARG A 31 30.72 -27.97 -0.23
CA ARG A 31 30.89 -26.61 -0.76
C ARG A 31 29.74 -26.23 -1.69
N SER A 32 29.34 -27.12 -2.58
CA SER A 32 28.30 -26.87 -3.59
C SER A 32 26.92 -26.64 -3.00
N TYR A 33 26.53 -27.34 -1.93
CA TYR A 33 25.20 -27.29 -1.35
C TYR A 33 25.08 -26.33 -0.15
N PHE A 34 26.17 -26.12 0.62
CA PHE A 34 26.14 -25.40 1.88
C PHE A 34 26.89 -24.06 1.84
N ILE A 35 27.86 -23.90 0.94
CA ILE A 35 28.69 -22.69 0.86
C ILE A 35 28.37 -21.88 -0.38
N THR A 36 28.38 -22.47 -1.57
CA THR A 36 28.07 -21.78 -2.82
C THR A 36 26.63 -21.31 -2.79
N GLY A 37 26.44 -20.00 -2.93
CA GLY A 37 25.14 -19.37 -2.85
C GLY A 37 24.49 -19.07 -4.19
N TYR A 38 23.28 -18.52 -4.12
CA TYR A 38 22.56 -17.97 -5.26
C TYR A 38 23.39 -16.84 -5.89
N ASP A 39 23.64 -16.93 -7.18
CA ASP A 39 24.54 -16.07 -7.96
C ASP A 39 23.83 -14.89 -8.65
N GLY A 40 22.54 -14.70 -8.41
CA GLY A 40 21.82 -13.54 -8.93
C GLY A 40 22.35 -12.24 -8.34
N ASN A 41 22.29 -11.15 -9.13
CA ASN A 41 22.71 -9.82 -8.70
C ASN A 41 21.72 -9.16 -7.72
N GLU A 42 20.47 -9.59 -7.72
CA GLU A 42 19.38 -9.06 -6.90
C GLU A 42 18.65 -10.19 -6.16
N ALA A 43 18.00 -9.82 -5.08
CA ALA A 43 17.13 -10.73 -4.35
C ALA A 43 15.92 -11.13 -5.19
N LYS A 44 15.57 -12.41 -5.15
CA LYS A 44 14.44 -12.96 -5.89
C LYS A 44 13.33 -13.40 -4.95
N TRP A 45 12.09 -13.16 -5.35
CA TRP A 45 10.93 -13.61 -4.61
C TRP A 45 10.43 -14.94 -5.16
N ILE A 46 10.20 -15.89 -4.27
CA ILE A 46 9.57 -17.18 -4.54
C ILE A 46 8.22 -17.20 -3.87
N TYR A 47 7.16 -17.40 -4.64
CA TYR A 47 5.78 -17.47 -4.15
C TYR A 47 5.31 -18.92 -4.28
N ILE A 48 4.87 -19.49 -3.16
CA ILE A 48 4.38 -20.88 -3.09
C ILE A 48 2.93 -20.81 -2.61
N GLY A 49 1.99 -21.07 -3.54
CA GLY A 49 0.55 -21.05 -3.27
C GLY A 49 0.08 -22.30 -2.52
N ASP A 50 -1.07 -22.20 -1.89
CA ASP A 50 -1.67 -23.23 -1.04
C ASP A 50 -1.85 -24.60 -1.76
N LYS A 51 -2.11 -24.59 -3.06
CA LYS A 51 -2.38 -25.82 -3.85
C LYS A 51 -1.16 -26.37 -4.59
N MET A 52 0.04 -25.87 -4.33
CA MET A 52 1.23 -26.34 -4.99
C MET A 52 1.67 -27.71 -4.45
N THR A 53 2.08 -28.58 -5.38
CA THR A 53 2.66 -29.89 -5.04
C THR A 53 4.16 -29.77 -4.74
N SER A 54 4.74 -30.75 -4.06
CA SER A 54 6.18 -30.84 -3.82
C SER A 54 6.99 -30.76 -5.12
N ASP A 55 6.53 -31.40 -6.19
CA ASP A 55 7.20 -31.35 -7.49
C ASP A 55 7.15 -29.96 -8.12
N SER A 56 6.00 -29.28 -8.04
CA SER A 56 5.86 -27.90 -8.51
C SER A 56 6.79 -26.93 -7.77
N ILE A 57 6.96 -27.11 -6.45
CA ILE A 57 7.90 -26.33 -5.65
C ILE A 57 9.34 -26.56 -6.13
N GLY A 58 9.73 -27.83 -6.36
CA GLY A 58 11.05 -28.16 -6.90
C GLY A 58 11.30 -27.51 -8.27
N GLN A 59 10.30 -27.53 -9.17
CA GLN A 59 10.38 -26.89 -10.49
C GLN A 59 10.56 -25.38 -10.39
N ILE A 60 9.76 -24.70 -9.54
CA ILE A 60 9.88 -23.25 -9.34
C ILE A 60 11.26 -22.87 -8.78
N LEU A 61 11.77 -23.61 -7.81
CA LEU A 61 13.12 -23.38 -7.29
C LEU A 61 14.18 -23.50 -8.40
N GLY A 62 14.09 -24.53 -9.23
CA GLY A 62 15.03 -24.77 -10.33
C GLY A 62 14.95 -23.70 -11.41
N SER A 63 13.75 -23.26 -11.79
CA SER A 63 13.55 -22.25 -12.84
C SER A 63 13.93 -20.84 -12.36
N GLU A 64 13.57 -20.48 -11.13
CA GLU A 64 13.76 -19.13 -10.62
C GLU A 64 15.17 -18.84 -10.09
N LEU A 65 15.85 -19.84 -9.54
CA LEU A 65 17.14 -19.69 -8.87
C LEU A 65 18.29 -20.44 -9.57
N GLY A 66 18.07 -20.94 -10.78
CA GLY A 66 19.10 -21.57 -11.60
C GLY A 66 19.77 -22.78 -10.92
N ALA A 67 21.08 -22.83 -10.98
CA ALA A 67 21.87 -23.98 -10.45
C ALA A 67 21.67 -24.14 -8.92
N THR A 68 21.62 -23.07 -8.17
CA THR A 68 21.41 -23.12 -6.72
C THR A 68 19.98 -23.58 -6.38
N GLY A 69 19.00 -23.16 -7.16
CA GLY A 69 17.62 -23.61 -7.02
C GLY A 69 17.45 -25.10 -7.33
N LYS A 70 18.09 -25.63 -8.37
CA LYS A 70 18.08 -27.05 -8.66
C LYS A 70 18.65 -27.88 -7.50
N LYS A 71 19.74 -27.43 -6.87
CA LYS A 71 20.29 -28.07 -5.68
C LYS A 71 19.35 -27.99 -4.47
N ALA A 72 18.69 -26.85 -4.26
CA ALA A 72 17.67 -26.72 -3.21
C ALA A 72 16.47 -27.65 -3.46
N ALA A 73 16.03 -27.80 -4.71
CA ALA A 73 15.02 -28.76 -5.12
C ALA A 73 15.46 -30.23 -4.89
N THR A 74 16.72 -30.54 -5.14
CA THR A 74 17.27 -31.88 -4.82
C THR A 74 17.19 -32.17 -3.32
N ILE A 75 17.58 -31.18 -2.45
CA ILE A 75 17.45 -31.36 -1.01
C ILE A 75 15.97 -31.53 -0.64
N TRP A 76 15.08 -30.70 -1.23
CA TRP A 76 13.64 -30.74 -0.99
C TRP A 76 13.07 -32.13 -1.29
N SER A 77 13.39 -32.71 -2.43
CA SER A 77 12.93 -34.05 -2.82
C SER A 77 13.49 -35.14 -1.90
N LEU A 78 14.80 -35.11 -1.61
CA LEU A 78 15.46 -36.15 -0.77
C LEU A 78 15.00 -36.09 0.69
N ALA A 79 14.69 -34.90 1.20
CA ALA A 79 14.24 -34.71 2.59
C ALA A 79 12.73 -34.88 2.79
N GLY A 80 11.97 -35.22 1.75
CA GLY A 80 10.52 -35.35 1.81
C GLY A 80 9.83 -34.03 2.15
N GLY A 81 10.12 -32.97 1.37
CA GLY A 81 9.61 -31.62 1.63
C GLY A 81 8.09 -31.58 1.70
N ASP A 82 7.57 -30.95 2.78
CA ASP A 82 6.13 -30.81 3.04
C ASP A 82 5.63 -29.51 2.38
N ALA A 83 4.88 -29.65 1.30
CA ALA A 83 4.33 -28.53 0.54
C ALA A 83 3.37 -27.66 1.39
N SER A 84 2.64 -28.26 2.34
CA SER A 84 1.69 -27.52 3.19
C SER A 84 2.38 -26.52 4.12
N ARG A 85 3.61 -26.82 4.55
CA ARG A 85 4.43 -25.90 5.35
C ARG A 85 5.15 -24.83 4.53
N ALA A 86 5.29 -25.07 3.24
CA ALA A 86 5.99 -24.15 2.34
C ALA A 86 5.10 -23.04 1.79
N HIS A 87 3.79 -23.05 2.05
CA HIS A 87 2.87 -22.01 1.61
C HIS A 87 3.33 -20.63 2.06
N GLY A 88 3.64 -19.71 1.11
CA GLY A 88 4.12 -18.38 1.43
C GLY A 88 4.99 -17.70 0.41
N ALA A 89 5.50 -16.52 0.78
CA ALA A 89 6.46 -15.76 0.00
C ALA A 89 7.83 -15.71 0.67
N TYR A 90 8.86 -15.95 -0.13
CA TYR A 90 10.24 -16.08 0.34
C TYR A 90 11.16 -15.19 -0.48
N ARG A 91 11.82 -14.25 0.16
CA ARG A 91 12.88 -13.47 -0.48
C ARG A 91 14.20 -14.19 -0.34
N ILE A 92 14.79 -14.52 -1.46
CA ILE A 92 16.08 -15.22 -1.57
C ILE A 92 17.14 -14.19 -1.93
N GLU A 93 18.09 -13.99 -1.02
CA GLU A 93 19.17 -13.03 -1.20
C GLU A 93 20.33 -13.65 -2.02
N PRO A 94 21.08 -12.82 -2.77
CA PRO A 94 22.36 -13.24 -3.35
C PRO A 94 23.26 -13.85 -2.27
N GLY A 95 23.98 -14.92 -2.62
CA GLY A 95 24.86 -15.64 -1.70
C GLY A 95 24.14 -16.65 -0.77
N MET A 96 22.80 -16.76 -0.81
CA MET A 96 22.07 -17.74 -0.01
C MET A 96 22.28 -19.16 -0.58
N SER A 97 22.88 -20.07 0.20
CA SER A 97 23.16 -21.44 -0.23
C SER A 97 21.90 -22.29 -0.40
N ALA A 98 21.98 -23.35 -1.22
CA ALA A 98 20.89 -24.27 -1.48
C ALA A 98 20.28 -24.84 -0.17
N ALA A 99 21.12 -25.22 0.79
CA ALA A 99 20.67 -25.72 2.08
C ALA A 99 19.94 -24.65 2.92
N LYS A 100 20.38 -23.37 2.84
CA LYS A 100 19.69 -22.26 3.51
C LYS A 100 18.32 -21.98 2.86
N ILE A 101 18.24 -22.00 1.52
CA ILE A 101 17.00 -21.83 0.76
C ILE A 101 16.01 -22.94 1.14
N TYR A 102 16.41 -24.21 1.06
CA TYR A 102 15.60 -25.33 1.50
C TYR A 102 15.09 -25.13 2.93
N ARG A 103 15.98 -24.83 3.89
CA ARG A 103 15.62 -24.66 5.29
C ARG A 103 14.64 -23.51 5.51
N LYS A 104 14.79 -22.41 4.77
CA LYS A 104 13.88 -21.25 4.84
C LYS A 104 12.47 -21.66 4.39
N ILE A 105 12.36 -22.36 3.27
CA ILE A 105 11.08 -22.76 2.67
C ILE A 105 10.43 -23.90 3.47
N SER A 106 11.16 -24.96 3.80
CA SER A 106 10.62 -26.11 4.53
C SER A 106 10.13 -25.78 5.93
N ARG A 107 10.60 -24.68 6.52
CA ARG A 107 10.14 -24.18 7.83
C ARG A 107 9.02 -23.15 7.73
N GLY A 108 8.57 -22.78 6.53
CA GLY A 108 7.60 -21.72 6.35
C GLY A 108 8.11 -20.35 6.82
N ALA A 109 9.44 -20.11 6.81
CA ALA A 109 10.03 -18.86 7.26
C ALA A 109 9.82 -17.76 6.20
N GLN A 110 8.55 -17.37 6.02
CA GLN A 110 8.13 -16.35 5.06
C GLN A 110 8.85 -15.01 5.27
N THR A 111 8.97 -14.25 4.21
CA THR A 111 9.43 -12.87 4.27
C THR A 111 8.22 -11.96 4.05
N PRO A 112 7.93 -11.00 4.94
CA PRO A 112 6.83 -10.08 4.73
C PRO A 112 6.99 -9.29 3.43
N VAL A 113 5.88 -9.08 2.73
CA VAL A 113 5.79 -8.22 1.55
C VAL A 113 5.25 -6.85 1.94
N LYS A 114 5.70 -5.80 1.25
CA LYS A 114 5.21 -4.44 1.49
C LYS A 114 3.96 -4.17 0.66
N LEU A 115 2.88 -3.80 1.33
CA LEU A 115 1.69 -3.20 0.76
C LEU A 115 1.78 -1.68 0.97
N THR A 116 2.19 -0.95 -0.06
CA THR A 116 2.27 0.52 -0.02
C THR A 116 1.14 1.10 -0.84
N PHE A 117 0.41 2.03 -0.25
CA PHE A 117 -0.55 2.83 -0.99
C PHE A 117 -0.54 4.29 -0.56
N ASN A 118 -0.67 5.14 -1.56
CA ASN A 118 -0.88 6.58 -1.45
C ASN A 118 -1.84 6.98 -2.58
N ASN A 119 -2.40 8.18 -2.49
CA ASN A 119 -3.25 8.74 -3.56
C ASN A 119 -4.36 7.77 -4.06
N VAL A 120 -5.02 7.07 -3.13
CA VAL A 120 -6.12 6.12 -3.42
C VAL A 120 -7.45 6.80 -3.16
N ARG A 121 -8.34 6.81 -4.17
CA ARG A 121 -9.65 7.45 -4.07
C ARG A 121 -10.75 6.54 -3.53
N THR A 122 -10.73 5.29 -3.92
CA THR A 122 -11.80 4.36 -3.55
C THR A 122 -11.27 3.10 -2.88
N VAL A 123 -12.10 2.46 -2.07
CA VAL A 123 -11.76 1.16 -1.46
C VAL A 123 -11.56 0.09 -2.54
N ASN A 124 -12.24 0.21 -3.70
CA ASN A 124 -12.02 -0.70 -4.83
C ASN A 124 -10.61 -0.56 -5.41
N GLN A 125 -10.07 0.67 -5.49
CA GLN A 125 -8.67 0.87 -5.87
C GLN A 125 -7.70 0.27 -4.86
N LEU A 126 -7.99 0.41 -3.55
CA LEU A 126 -7.20 -0.26 -2.50
C LEU A 126 -7.28 -1.78 -2.63
N ALA A 127 -8.47 -2.33 -2.86
CA ALA A 127 -8.66 -3.76 -3.09
C ALA A 127 -7.82 -4.28 -4.27
N GLY A 128 -7.76 -3.52 -5.36
CA GLY A 128 -6.89 -3.85 -6.50
C GLY A 128 -5.39 -3.83 -6.14
N LEU A 129 -4.96 -2.95 -5.23
CA LEU A 129 -3.57 -2.95 -4.73
C LEU A 129 -3.29 -4.16 -3.83
N VAL A 130 -4.24 -4.51 -2.96
CA VAL A 130 -4.16 -5.70 -2.10
C VAL A 130 -4.02 -6.96 -2.94
N GLY A 131 -4.92 -7.18 -3.91
CA GLY A 131 -4.88 -8.37 -4.77
C GLY A 131 -3.65 -8.46 -5.69
N ARG A 132 -2.94 -7.36 -5.95
CA ARG A 132 -1.66 -7.40 -6.66
C ARG A 132 -0.46 -7.71 -5.77
N ARG A 133 -0.57 -7.55 -4.47
CA ARG A 133 0.55 -7.68 -3.52
C ARG A 133 0.47 -8.89 -2.62
N LEU A 134 -0.73 -9.37 -2.35
CA LEU A 134 -0.99 -10.51 -1.48
C LEU A 134 -1.64 -11.64 -2.30
N GLU A 135 -1.75 -12.81 -1.72
CA GLU A 135 -2.42 -13.95 -2.33
C GLU A 135 -3.95 -13.75 -2.38
N THR A 136 -4.50 -13.03 -1.41
CA THR A 136 -5.92 -12.69 -1.40
C THR A 136 -6.31 -11.82 -2.59
N ASP A 137 -7.46 -12.09 -3.17
CA ASP A 137 -7.96 -11.30 -4.29
C ASP A 137 -8.73 -10.03 -3.83
N SER A 138 -9.02 -9.17 -4.81
CA SER A 138 -9.74 -7.92 -4.57
C SER A 138 -11.17 -8.14 -4.05
N ALA A 139 -11.86 -9.18 -4.50
CA ALA A 139 -13.24 -9.45 -4.12
C ALA A 139 -13.31 -9.95 -2.66
N ALA A 140 -12.41 -10.84 -2.27
CA ALA A 140 -12.29 -11.31 -0.89
C ALA A 140 -11.98 -10.15 0.07
N PHE A 141 -11.06 -9.24 -0.30
CA PHE A 141 -10.78 -8.05 0.51
C PHE A 141 -12.02 -7.14 0.65
N LEU A 142 -12.78 -6.91 -0.42
CA LEU A 142 -14.00 -6.11 -0.35
C LEU A 142 -15.07 -6.77 0.50
N SER A 143 -15.23 -8.09 0.40
CA SER A 143 -16.14 -8.87 1.25
C SER A 143 -15.76 -8.74 2.74
N ALA A 144 -14.47 -8.83 3.06
CA ALA A 144 -13.99 -8.62 4.43
C ALA A 144 -14.24 -7.17 4.92
N CYS A 145 -14.10 -6.17 4.03
CA CYS A 145 -14.49 -4.79 4.38
C CYS A 145 -15.99 -4.71 4.69
N ASP A 146 -16.85 -5.35 3.90
CA ASP A 146 -18.30 -5.33 4.09
C ASP A 146 -18.75 -6.07 5.38
N SER A 147 -17.99 -7.05 5.82
CA SER A 147 -18.22 -7.74 7.10
C SER A 147 -17.73 -6.92 8.30
N ILE A 148 -16.50 -6.43 8.24
CA ILE A 148 -15.80 -5.89 9.43
C ILE A 148 -16.11 -4.40 9.67
N LEU A 149 -16.19 -3.58 8.63
CA LEU A 149 -16.28 -2.13 8.79
C LEU A 149 -17.63 -1.67 9.40
N PRO A 150 -18.79 -2.27 9.10
CA PRO A 150 -20.03 -1.96 9.80
C PRO A 150 -19.95 -2.20 11.32
N GLU A 151 -19.33 -3.27 11.75
CA GLU A 151 -19.12 -3.59 13.18
C GLU A 151 -18.23 -2.55 13.88
N LYS A 152 -17.34 -1.90 13.12
CA LYS A 152 -16.51 -0.76 13.57
C LYS A 152 -17.21 0.60 13.46
N GLY A 153 -18.50 0.62 13.10
CA GLY A 153 -19.31 1.82 13.01
C GLY A 153 -19.18 2.62 11.71
N PHE A 154 -18.58 2.07 10.66
CA PHE A 154 -18.50 2.73 9.36
C PHE A 154 -19.69 2.37 8.47
N LYS A 155 -20.35 3.40 7.92
CA LYS A 155 -21.28 3.20 6.80
C LYS A 155 -20.50 2.92 5.51
N LYS A 156 -21.13 2.27 4.53
CA LYS A 156 -20.49 1.90 3.24
C LYS A 156 -19.74 3.08 2.59
N GLN A 157 -20.35 4.25 2.56
CA GLN A 157 -19.74 5.45 1.99
C GLN A 157 -18.53 5.98 2.78
N GLN A 158 -18.34 5.51 4.01
CA GLN A 158 -17.29 5.97 4.93
C GLN A 158 -16.06 5.03 4.95
N TYR A 159 -16.09 3.93 4.21
CA TYR A 159 -15.02 2.92 4.26
C TYR A 159 -13.63 3.49 3.96
N ALA A 160 -13.54 4.51 3.10
CA ALA A 160 -12.27 5.18 2.86
C ALA A 160 -11.67 5.87 4.10
N ALA A 161 -12.50 6.25 5.09
CA ALA A 161 -12.04 6.79 6.37
C ALA A 161 -11.52 5.73 7.35
N ALA A 162 -11.69 4.44 7.05
CA ALA A 162 -11.18 3.34 7.87
C ALA A 162 -9.68 3.06 7.64
N PHE A 163 -9.09 3.65 6.60
CA PHE A 163 -7.73 3.39 6.17
C PHE A 163 -6.91 4.67 6.16
N LEU A 164 -5.57 4.51 6.23
CA LEU A 164 -4.61 5.61 6.11
C LEU A 164 -3.53 5.22 5.10
N PRO A 165 -3.09 6.14 4.22
CA PRO A 165 -1.97 5.88 3.32
C PRO A 165 -0.69 5.64 4.10
N ASP A 166 0.00 4.55 3.80
CA ASP A 166 1.31 4.18 4.35
C ASP A 166 1.90 2.96 3.63
N SER A 167 3.05 2.48 4.13
CA SER A 167 3.65 1.19 3.79
C SER A 167 3.43 0.22 4.95
N TYR A 168 2.74 -0.86 4.67
CA TYR A 168 2.39 -1.91 5.63
C TYR A 168 3.11 -3.20 5.26
N GLU A 169 3.51 -3.98 6.26
CA GLU A 169 4.11 -5.29 6.04
C GLU A 169 3.11 -6.39 6.38
N PHE A 170 2.95 -7.34 5.44
CA PHE A 170 2.09 -8.50 5.59
C PHE A 170 2.82 -9.75 5.13
N TYR A 171 2.53 -10.89 5.73
CA TYR A 171 2.80 -12.15 5.04
C TYR A 171 1.90 -12.20 3.79
N TRP A 172 2.46 -12.70 2.71
CA TRP A 172 1.75 -12.78 1.44
C TRP A 172 0.45 -13.57 1.54
N THR A 173 0.43 -14.58 2.43
CA THR A 173 -0.71 -15.44 2.76
C THR A 173 -1.69 -14.83 3.76
N ALA A 174 -1.56 -13.54 4.09
CA ALA A 174 -2.47 -12.90 5.05
C ALA A 174 -3.92 -12.97 4.55
N SER A 175 -4.84 -13.43 5.42
CA SER A 175 -6.26 -13.47 5.09
C SER A 175 -6.82 -12.06 4.87
N PRO A 176 -7.87 -11.89 4.05
CA PRO A 176 -8.48 -10.59 3.80
C PRO A 176 -8.93 -9.91 5.10
N GLU A 177 -9.46 -10.66 6.08
CA GLU A 177 -9.88 -10.15 7.39
C GLU A 177 -8.67 -9.63 8.18
N LYS A 178 -7.56 -10.36 8.13
CA LYS A 178 -6.31 -9.93 8.78
C LYS A 178 -5.79 -8.65 8.18
N VAL A 179 -5.88 -8.49 6.86
CA VAL A 179 -5.47 -7.25 6.19
C VAL A 179 -6.36 -6.09 6.62
N VAL A 180 -7.69 -6.23 6.56
CA VAL A 180 -8.63 -5.18 6.96
C VAL A 180 -8.44 -4.79 8.42
N THR A 181 -8.41 -5.77 9.33
CA THR A 181 -8.27 -5.50 10.78
C THR A 181 -6.92 -4.85 11.11
N THR A 182 -5.85 -5.25 10.43
CA THR A 182 -4.52 -4.65 10.63
C THR A 182 -4.52 -3.19 10.16
N LEU A 183 -5.02 -2.89 8.97
CA LEU A 183 -5.11 -1.52 8.44
C LEU A 183 -5.99 -0.62 9.34
N CYS A 184 -7.14 -1.13 9.79
CA CYS A 184 -7.98 -0.42 10.76
C CYS A 184 -7.25 -0.19 12.09
N GLY A 185 -6.48 -1.15 12.58
CA GLY A 185 -5.70 -1.01 13.81
C GLY A 185 -4.64 0.10 13.71
N TYR A 186 -4.03 0.29 12.55
CA TYR A 186 -3.14 1.43 12.30
C TYR A 186 -3.89 2.76 12.34
N ARG A 187 -5.08 2.83 11.75
CA ARG A 187 -5.95 4.00 11.81
C ARG A 187 -6.39 4.28 13.24
N ASP A 188 -6.78 3.26 14.01
CA ASP A 188 -7.25 3.43 15.38
C ASP A 188 -6.14 3.94 16.31
N ARG A 189 -4.89 3.50 16.13
CA ARG A 189 -3.73 4.04 16.83
C ARG A 189 -3.40 5.48 16.41
N PHE A 190 -3.58 5.84 15.16
CA PHE A 190 -3.42 7.21 14.70
C PHE A 190 -4.42 8.14 15.39
N TRP A 191 -5.68 7.73 15.54
CA TRP A 191 -6.73 8.47 16.23
C TRP A 191 -6.63 8.30 17.77
N ASN A 192 -5.51 8.77 18.35
CA ASN A 192 -5.31 8.81 19.79
C ASN A 192 -6.20 9.85 20.46
N ASP A 193 -6.16 9.91 21.79
CA ASP A 193 -7.02 10.81 22.58
C ASP A 193 -6.79 12.28 22.23
N GLU A 194 -5.53 12.69 21.99
CA GLU A 194 -5.21 14.06 21.59
C GLU A 194 -5.91 14.45 20.28
N ARG A 195 -5.82 13.62 19.24
CA ARG A 195 -6.46 13.89 17.94
C ARG A 195 -7.97 13.86 18.02
N ARG A 196 -8.52 12.96 18.82
CA ARG A 196 -9.96 12.90 19.08
C ARG A 196 -10.44 14.16 19.81
N ALA A 197 -9.69 14.64 20.81
CA ALA A 197 -10.00 15.88 21.51
C ALA A 197 -9.95 17.09 20.58
N LYS A 198 -8.92 17.19 19.71
CA LYS A 198 -8.82 18.24 18.68
C LYS A 198 -10.02 18.20 17.71
N ALA A 199 -10.40 17.02 17.23
CA ALA A 199 -11.56 16.87 16.36
C ALA A 199 -12.84 17.30 17.05
N SER A 200 -13.06 16.86 18.29
CA SER A 200 -14.21 17.29 19.13
C SER A 200 -14.23 18.78 19.35
N GLY A 201 -13.08 19.43 19.61
CA GLY A 201 -12.95 20.88 19.72
C GLY A 201 -13.33 21.64 18.44
N LEU A 202 -13.23 20.99 17.27
CA LEU A 202 -13.74 21.51 16.00
C LEU A 202 -15.24 21.24 15.79
N GLY A 203 -15.86 20.42 16.63
CA GLY A 203 -17.23 19.92 16.48
C GLY A 203 -17.33 18.80 15.43
N LEU A 204 -16.28 18.03 15.24
CA LEU A 204 -16.18 16.98 14.20
C LEU A 204 -15.89 15.61 14.81
N SER A 205 -16.43 14.56 14.20
CA SER A 205 -15.98 13.20 14.40
C SER A 205 -14.72 12.92 13.57
N PRO A 206 -13.93 11.87 13.91
CA PRO A 206 -12.80 11.42 13.09
C PRO A 206 -13.14 11.17 11.61
N VAL A 207 -14.34 10.66 11.32
CA VAL A 207 -14.82 10.43 9.94
C VAL A 207 -15.06 11.77 9.24
N GLN A 208 -15.67 12.75 9.92
CA GLN A 208 -15.92 14.07 9.34
C GLN A 208 -14.61 14.84 9.05
N VAL A 209 -13.61 14.69 9.92
CA VAL A 209 -12.26 15.23 9.63
C VAL A 209 -11.67 14.59 8.39
N ALA A 210 -11.78 13.25 8.24
CA ALA A 210 -11.30 12.55 7.04
C ALA A 210 -12.04 12.98 5.77
N ILE A 211 -13.35 13.29 5.85
CA ILE A 211 -14.13 13.85 4.74
C ILE A 211 -13.56 15.20 4.32
N ILE A 212 -13.40 16.14 5.26
CA ILE A 212 -12.85 17.47 4.98
C ILE A 212 -11.43 17.37 4.43
N ALA A 213 -10.58 16.47 5.02
CA ALA A 213 -9.24 16.24 4.56
C ALA A 213 -9.20 15.74 3.12
N SER A 214 -10.08 14.81 2.76
CA SER A 214 -10.17 14.27 1.41
C SER A 214 -10.53 15.34 0.37
N ILE A 215 -11.34 16.31 0.73
CA ILE A 215 -11.71 17.44 -0.13
C ILE A 215 -10.53 18.41 -0.23
N ALA A 216 -9.90 18.79 0.88
CA ALA A 216 -8.77 19.71 0.90
C ALA A 216 -7.57 19.22 0.09
N GLU A 217 -7.32 17.90 0.08
CA GLU A 217 -6.25 17.30 -0.72
C GLU A 217 -6.50 17.37 -2.24
N GLU A 218 -7.75 17.32 -2.66
CA GLU A 218 -8.11 17.41 -4.08
C GLU A 218 -8.25 18.87 -4.54
N GLU A 219 -8.38 19.82 -3.62
CA GLU A 219 -8.44 21.26 -3.93
C GLU A 219 -7.06 21.87 -4.11
N THR A 220 -6.06 21.46 -3.31
CA THR A 220 -4.74 22.07 -3.37
C THR A 220 -3.61 21.04 -3.31
N ASN A 221 -2.64 21.22 -4.19
CA ASN A 221 -1.38 20.48 -4.13
C ASN A 221 -0.41 21.07 -3.08
N ASP A 222 -0.61 22.34 -2.67
CA ASP A 222 0.20 22.96 -1.63
C ASP A 222 -0.23 22.41 -0.24
N ARG A 223 0.62 21.56 0.33
CA ARG A 223 0.37 20.95 1.64
C ARG A 223 0.21 22.00 2.76
N ALA A 224 0.90 23.15 2.64
CA ALA A 224 0.80 24.21 3.64
C ALA A 224 -0.57 24.89 3.67
N GLU A 225 -1.32 24.88 2.56
CA GLU A 225 -2.66 25.45 2.50
C GLU A 225 -3.77 24.51 2.97
N ARG A 226 -3.52 23.18 3.04
CA ARG A 226 -4.58 22.19 3.30
C ARG A 226 -5.31 22.43 4.60
N GLY A 227 -4.61 22.86 5.66
CA GLY A 227 -5.25 23.23 6.93
C GLY A 227 -6.19 24.44 6.80
N THR A 228 -5.77 25.47 6.05
CA THR A 228 -6.58 26.66 5.76
C THR A 228 -7.80 26.32 4.91
N VAL A 229 -7.62 25.53 3.85
CA VAL A 229 -8.72 25.04 2.99
C VAL A 229 -9.71 24.21 3.79
N GLY A 230 -9.22 23.26 4.61
CA GLY A 230 -10.09 22.46 5.46
C GLY A 230 -10.90 23.31 6.47
N ARG A 231 -10.25 24.31 7.08
CA ARG A 231 -10.94 25.25 7.98
C ARG A 231 -11.98 26.11 7.25
N LEU A 232 -11.71 26.54 6.01
CA LEU A 232 -12.67 27.24 5.17
C LEU A 232 -13.93 26.39 4.98
N TYR A 233 -13.79 25.12 4.62
CA TYR A 233 -14.94 24.22 4.46
C TYR A 233 -15.69 24.01 5.78
N LEU A 234 -14.98 23.87 6.90
CA LEU A 234 -15.61 23.82 8.22
C LEU A 234 -16.42 25.10 8.52
N ASN A 235 -15.87 26.27 8.17
CA ASN A 235 -16.59 27.54 8.34
C ASN A 235 -17.89 27.60 7.51
N ARG A 236 -17.83 27.10 6.26
CA ARG A 236 -19.04 26.98 5.40
C ARG A 236 -20.07 26.04 6.02
N VAL A 237 -19.66 24.86 6.50
CA VAL A 237 -20.55 23.91 7.20
C VAL A 237 -21.24 24.59 8.38
N LYS A 238 -20.48 25.29 9.25
CA LYS A 238 -21.01 25.99 10.44
C LYS A 238 -21.98 27.09 10.08
N LYS A 239 -21.87 27.69 8.90
CA LYS A 239 -22.81 28.75 8.40
C LYS A 239 -23.95 28.17 7.54
N GLY A 240 -24.09 26.86 7.42
CA GLY A 240 -25.09 26.21 6.57
C GLY A 240 -24.89 26.45 5.07
N MET A 241 -23.70 26.90 4.67
CA MET A 241 -23.35 27.10 3.26
C MET A 241 -23.03 25.78 2.57
N LYS A 242 -23.41 25.66 1.30
CA LYS A 242 -22.97 24.56 0.45
C LYS A 242 -21.46 24.63 0.24
N LEU A 243 -20.75 23.49 0.22
CA LEU A 243 -19.29 23.48 0.06
C LEU A 243 -18.87 23.93 -1.33
N GLN A 244 -19.62 23.58 -2.36
CA GLN A 244 -19.34 23.91 -3.78
C GLN A 244 -17.90 23.53 -4.18
N ALA A 245 -17.49 22.33 -3.79
CA ALA A 245 -16.17 21.78 -4.04
C ALA A 245 -16.19 20.94 -5.32
N ASP A 246 -15.50 21.39 -6.37
CA ASP A 246 -15.42 20.69 -7.66
C ASP A 246 -14.97 19.23 -7.54
N PRO A 247 -13.99 18.87 -6.67
CA PRO A 247 -13.58 17.47 -6.48
C PRO A 247 -14.71 16.53 -6.05
N THR A 248 -15.68 17.02 -5.31
CA THR A 248 -16.83 16.21 -4.89
C THR A 248 -17.76 15.90 -6.05
N VAL A 249 -17.87 16.80 -7.03
CA VAL A 249 -18.60 16.57 -8.27
C VAL A 249 -17.87 15.57 -9.17
N LYS A 250 -16.53 15.69 -9.31
CA LYS A 250 -15.73 14.68 -10.03
C LYS A 250 -15.92 13.28 -9.44
N PHE A 251 -15.93 13.18 -8.12
CA PHE A 251 -16.17 11.91 -7.43
C PHE A 251 -17.60 11.40 -7.69
N ALA A 252 -18.60 12.27 -7.66
CA ALA A 252 -19.99 11.93 -7.94
C ALA A 252 -20.20 11.42 -9.39
N VAL A 253 -19.49 12.01 -10.35
CA VAL A 253 -19.49 11.59 -11.77
C VAL A 253 -18.74 10.27 -11.94
N GLY A 254 -17.73 9.98 -11.11
CA GLY A 254 -16.85 8.81 -11.24
C GLY A 254 -15.77 8.94 -12.32
N ASP A 255 -15.65 10.11 -12.97
CA ASP A 255 -14.61 10.40 -13.96
C ASP A 255 -13.56 11.35 -13.38
N PHE A 256 -12.44 10.78 -12.98
CA PHE A 256 -11.31 11.52 -12.39
C PHE A 256 -10.41 12.17 -13.43
N SER A 257 -10.61 11.91 -14.72
CA SER A 257 -9.87 12.52 -15.82
C SER A 257 -10.40 13.93 -16.18
N LEU A 258 -11.58 14.30 -15.70
CA LEU A 258 -12.20 15.59 -15.95
C LEU A 258 -11.28 16.74 -15.54
N ARG A 259 -10.91 17.58 -16.49
CA ARG A 259 -10.11 18.79 -16.24
C ARG A 259 -10.98 19.96 -15.79
N ARG A 260 -12.22 20.02 -16.22
CA ARG A 260 -13.16 21.11 -15.94
C ARG A 260 -14.54 20.60 -15.60
N ILE A 261 -15.14 21.11 -14.54
CA ILE A 261 -16.53 20.90 -14.19
C ILE A 261 -17.39 21.86 -15.00
N THR A 262 -18.46 21.35 -15.62
CA THR A 262 -19.40 22.13 -16.45
C THR A 262 -20.81 22.00 -15.89
N GLY A 263 -21.77 22.81 -16.38
CA GLY A 263 -23.15 22.82 -15.90
C GLY A 263 -23.81 21.45 -15.86
N LYS A 264 -23.55 20.57 -16.87
CA LYS A 264 -24.07 19.20 -16.87
C LYS A 264 -23.57 18.36 -15.69
N HIS A 265 -22.33 18.57 -15.26
CA HIS A 265 -21.76 17.86 -14.11
C HIS A 265 -22.33 18.39 -12.80
N LEU A 266 -22.57 19.72 -12.70
CA LEU A 266 -23.22 20.33 -11.54
C LEU A 266 -24.67 19.90 -11.35
N ALA A 267 -25.32 19.39 -12.40
CA ALA A 267 -26.69 18.88 -12.37
C ALA A 267 -26.82 17.45 -11.86
N ILE A 268 -25.67 16.72 -11.67
CA ILE A 268 -25.72 15.32 -11.26
C ILE A 268 -26.42 15.15 -9.90
N GLN A 269 -27.41 14.25 -9.87
CA GLN A 269 -28.12 13.89 -8.63
C GLN A 269 -27.28 12.87 -7.85
N SER A 270 -26.52 13.37 -6.87
CA SER A 270 -25.66 12.55 -6.01
C SER A 270 -25.52 13.19 -4.64
N PRO A 271 -25.55 12.43 -3.54
CA PRO A 271 -25.29 12.97 -2.21
C PRO A 271 -23.86 13.53 -2.04
N TYR A 272 -22.96 13.20 -2.96
CA TYR A 272 -21.62 13.79 -3.02
C TYR A 272 -21.58 15.14 -3.74
N ASN A 273 -22.62 15.54 -4.47
CA ASN A 273 -22.65 16.81 -5.16
C ASN A 273 -22.87 17.96 -4.16
N THR A 274 -21.80 18.61 -3.72
CA THR A 274 -21.82 19.70 -2.75
C THR A 274 -22.27 21.06 -3.32
N TYR A 275 -22.60 21.12 -4.61
CA TYR A 275 -23.33 22.25 -5.20
C TYR A 275 -24.84 22.15 -4.95
N GLN A 276 -25.35 20.93 -4.82
CA GLN A 276 -26.78 20.68 -4.59
C GLN A 276 -27.09 20.43 -3.11
N ASN A 277 -26.21 19.72 -2.41
CA ASN A 277 -26.42 19.32 -1.03
C ASN A 277 -25.60 20.21 -0.07
N ALA A 278 -26.24 20.67 1.01
CA ALA A 278 -25.58 21.39 2.10
C ALA A 278 -24.90 20.40 3.07
N GLY A 279 -23.88 20.88 3.78
CA GLY A 279 -23.13 20.07 4.74
C GLY A 279 -22.03 19.23 4.10
N LEU A 280 -21.52 18.26 4.86
CA LEU A 280 -20.49 17.32 4.38
C LEU A 280 -21.11 16.21 3.53
N PRO A 281 -20.41 15.72 2.50
CA PRO A 281 -20.84 14.53 1.79
C PRO A 281 -20.86 13.30 2.71
N PRO A 282 -21.52 12.19 2.32
CA PRO A 282 -21.72 11.03 3.20
C PRO A 282 -20.44 10.29 3.56
N GLY A 283 -19.36 10.50 2.81
CA GLY A 283 -18.06 9.88 3.03
C GLY A 283 -16.93 10.63 2.32
N PRO A 284 -15.67 10.25 2.60
CA PRO A 284 -14.52 10.83 1.93
C PRO A 284 -14.50 10.53 0.43
N ILE A 285 -13.93 11.44 -0.36
CA ILE A 285 -13.73 11.29 -1.81
C ILE A 285 -12.36 10.70 -2.17
N ARG A 286 -11.54 10.45 -1.15
CA ARG A 286 -10.28 9.69 -1.20
C ARG A 286 -9.87 9.22 0.20
N ILE A 287 -8.94 8.29 0.27
CA ILE A 287 -8.27 7.94 1.53
C ILE A 287 -7.32 9.09 1.87
N ALA A 288 -7.64 9.86 2.92
CA ALA A 288 -6.93 11.08 3.27
C ALA A 288 -5.58 10.82 3.96
N ASP A 289 -4.57 11.63 3.62
CA ASP A 289 -3.24 11.57 4.21
C ASP A 289 -3.24 11.99 5.68
N ARG A 290 -2.38 11.35 6.48
CA ARG A 290 -2.18 11.69 7.90
C ARG A 290 -1.77 13.15 8.09
N GLU A 291 -0.92 13.66 7.21
CA GLU A 291 -0.44 15.05 7.24
C GLU A 291 -1.60 16.04 7.05
N THR A 292 -2.51 15.76 6.12
CA THR A 292 -3.68 16.61 5.88
C THR A 292 -4.66 16.55 7.05
N ILE A 293 -4.90 15.37 7.61
CA ILE A 293 -5.72 15.22 8.81
C ILE A 293 -5.14 16.06 9.95
N ASN A 294 -3.82 15.94 10.22
CA ASN A 294 -3.16 16.75 11.25
C ASN A 294 -3.24 18.26 10.93
N ALA A 295 -3.01 18.67 9.68
CA ALA A 295 -3.10 20.06 9.27
C ALA A 295 -4.49 20.68 9.53
N ILE A 296 -5.56 19.89 9.40
CA ILE A 296 -6.92 20.33 9.72
C ILE A 296 -7.13 20.41 11.23
N LEU A 297 -6.70 19.39 11.98
CA LEU A 297 -6.81 19.35 13.44
C LEU A 297 -6.07 20.52 14.10
N ASP A 298 -4.91 20.90 13.54
CA ASP A 298 -4.05 21.98 14.03
C ASP A 298 -4.32 23.34 13.35
N SER A 299 -5.34 23.40 12.48
CA SER A 299 -5.64 24.61 11.71
C SER A 299 -6.03 25.79 12.63
N LYS A 300 -5.35 26.93 12.41
CA LYS A 300 -5.69 28.17 13.13
C LYS A 300 -7.07 28.68 12.72
N PRO A 301 -7.86 29.22 13.65
CA PRO A 301 -9.11 29.87 13.33
C PRO A 301 -8.90 31.04 12.36
N HIS A 302 -9.78 31.15 11.36
CA HIS A 302 -9.86 32.28 10.44
C HIS A 302 -11.28 32.41 9.90
N PRO A 303 -11.69 33.57 9.40
CA PRO A 303 -13.07 33.81 8.95
C PRO A 303 -13.32 33.49 7.47
N TYR A 304 -12.36 32.95 6.73
CA TYR A 304 -12.49 32.74 5.29
C TYR A 304 -13.64 31.80 4.92
N LEU A 305 -14.35 32.17 3.86
CA LEU A 305 -15.49 31.45 3.31
C LEU A 305 -15.31 31.16 1.80
N TYR A 306 -14.38 31.86 1.14
CA TYR A 306 -14.15 31.79 -0.30
C TYR A 306 -12.66 31.65 -0.57
N MET A 307 -12.34 31.02 -1.68
CA MET A 307 -10.99 30.94 -2.23
C MET A 307 -11.04 30.91 -3.74
N CYS A 308 -10.00 31.36 -4.39
CA CYS A 308 -9.74 31.17 -5.82
C CYS A 308 -8.23 31.09 -6.09
N ALA A 309 -7.83 30.53 -7.22
CA ALA A 309 -6.43 30.44 -7.59
C ALA A 309 -5.76 31.82 -7.61
N LYS A 310 -4.50 31.87 -7.18
CA LYS A 310 -3.69 33.07 -7.21
C LYS A 310 -3.27 33.44 -8.62
N GLU A 311 -3.25 34.75 -8.88
CA GLU A 311 -2.86 35.36 -10.15
C GLU A 311 -1.38 35.17 -10.52
N ASP A 312 -0.53 34.77 -9.57
CA ASP A 312 0.89 34.47 -9.76
C ASP A 312 1.16 33.07 -10.34
N PHE A 313 0.11 32.24 -10.45
CA PHE A 313 0.17 30.85 -10.91
C PHE A 313 1.06 29.94 -10.04
N SER A 314 1.25 30.30 -8.78
CA SER A 314 2.01 29.51 -7.80
C SER A 314 1.33 28.18 -7.41
N GLY A 315 0.09 27.94 -7.86
CA GLY A 315 -0.74 26.82 -7.41
C GLY A 315 -1.39 27.04 -6.05
N ARG A 316 -1.23 28.23 -5.46
CA ARG A 316 -1.85 28.67 -4.21
C ARG A 316 -3.17 29.39 -4.45
N HIS A 317 -3.84 29.73 -3.32
CA HIS A 317 -5.12 30.41 -3.34
C HIS A 317 -5.08 31.78 -2.67
N ASN A 318 -5.91 32.68 -3.17
CA ASN A 318 -6.36 33.87 -2.46
C ASN A 318 -7.61 33.50 -1.66
N PHE A 319 -7.59 33.76 -0.36
CA PHE A 319 -8.71 33.53 0.53
C PHE A 319 -9.48 34.83 0.76
N ALA A 320 -10.81 34.72 0.98
CA ALA A 320 -11.67 35.88 1.21
C ALA A 320 -12.75 35.57 2.25
N VAL A 321 -13.16 36.58 2.97
CA VAL A 321 -14.25 36.52 3.96
C VAL A 321 -15.60 36.79 3.30
N THR A 322 -15.64 37.77 2.39
CA THR A 322 -16.84 38.21 1.71
C THR A 322 -16.86 37.79 0.24
N TYR A 323 -18.07 37.71 -0.33
CA TYR A 323 -18.22 37.42 -1.75
C TYR A 323 -17.64 38.53 -2.63
N ALA A 324 -17.74 39.80 -2.20
CA ALA A 324 -17.16 40.94 -2.92
C ALA A 324 -15.62 40.84 -3.02
N GLU A 325 -14.93 40.49 -1.91
CA GLU A 325 -13.48 40.23 -1.95
C GLU A 325 -13.12 39.03 -2.87
N HIS A 326 -13.92 37.97 -2.82
CA HIS A 326 -13.74 36.84 -3.72
C HIS A 326 -13.87 37.22 -5.20
N GLN A 327 -14.86 38.03 -5.56
CA GLN A 327 -15.02 38.52 -6.93
C GLN A 327 -13.82 39.37 -7.37
N GLN A 328 -13.25 40.22 -6.51
CA GLN A 328 -12.05 40.99 -6.78
C GLN A 328 -10.84 40.07 -7.03
N ASN A 329 -10.66 39.04 -6.18
CA ASN A 329 -9.60 38.04 -6.34
C ASN A 329 -9.76 37.28 -7.66
N ALA A 330 -10.97 36.80 -7.97
CA ALA A 330 -11.27 36.11 -9.22
C ALA A 330 -11.02 37.00 -10.44
N ALA A 331 -11.40 38.28 -10.39
CA ALA A 331 -11.13 39.24 -11.46
C ALA A 331 -9.61 39.45 -11.69
N ARG A 332 -8.80 39.48 -10.61
CA ARG A 332 -7.33 39.51 -10.76
C ARG A 332 -6.80 38.28 -11.46
N TYR A 333 -7.25 37.10 -11.04
CA TYR A 333 -6.85 35.84 -11.65
C TYR A 333 -7.24 35.76 -13.13
N HIS A 334 -8.47 36.14 -13.48
CA HIS A 334 -8.91 36.19 -14.90
C HIS A 334 -8.10 37.16 -15.77
N ARG A 335 -7.76 38.34 -15.22
CA ARG A 335 -6.88 39.27 -15.93
C ARG A 335 -5.49 38.68 -16.21
N ALA A 336 -4.94 37.95 -15.20
CA ALA A 336 -3.64 37.29 -15.38
C ALA A 336 -3.69 36.13 -16.38
N LEU A 337 -4.80 35.35 -16.45
CA LEU A 337 -5.01 34.37 -17.50
C LEU A 337 -5.03 35.00 -18.89
N ASN A 338 -5.83 36.05 -19.05
CA ASN A 338 -5.97 36.78 -20.34
C ASN A 338 -4.64 37.37 -20.83
N SER A 339 -3.83 37.97 -19.92
CA SER A 339 -2.51 38.52 -20.28
C SER A 339 -1.51 37.47 -20.73
N ARG A 340 -1.72 36.17 -20.38
CA ARG A 340 -0.88 35.04 -20.81
C ARG A 340 -1.50 34.22 -21.94
N ASN A 341 -2.64 34.65 -22.50
CA ASN A 341 -3.39 33.92 -23.54
C ASN A 341 -3.76 32.47 -23.11
N ILE A 342 -3.94 32.22 -21.82
CA ILE A 342 -4.37 30.92 -21.28
C ILE A 342 -5.91 30.90 -21.32
N LYS A 343 -6.49 30.02 -22.16
CA LYS A 343 -7.95 29.85 -22.30
C LYS A 343 -8.48 28.74 -21.41
#